data_a2f86c15094d6cf6af3c948ce28a13bc
#
_entry.id   a2f86c15094d6cf6af3c948ce28a13bc
#
_cell.length_a   1.000
_cell.length_b   1.000
_cell.length_c   1.000
_cell.angle_alpha   90.00
_cell.angle_beta   90.00
_cell.angle_gamma   90.00
#
_symmetry.space_group_name_H-M   'P 1'
#
loop_
_entity.id
_entity.type
_entity.pdbx_description
1 polymer ?
#
loop_
_entity_poly.entity_id
_entity_poly.type
_entity_poly.pdbx_seq_one_letter_code
_entity_poly.pdbx_strand_id
1 'polypeptide(L)'
;MRIKKLLTTMVLSVSMVMALTACGSGAKETDSSAEEKKVLKVGMECMNAPYNWSQTDDSNGAVKISGSDEYVNGYDVMIAKKIAEENGYELEISKIEWDGLIMAVQSDNINAIIAGMSATDERKESVDFSSNYYEATHVVIVRSDNAFADAKTLDDLAGCSATSQQGTTMYDSSIDQIKDVDKLEALPDIPSLIVAVDSGRVDVGIVEKPMALAAIATNPDLKMIEFEDGKGFDVDEGITSIAVAVKKGNSDILNACNKTLDAMTKEEKDELMEKAISIQPATDSE
;
A
#
# COMPACT_ATOMS: atom_id res chain seq x y z
N MET A 1 48.36 18.33 51.65
CA MET A 1 49.69 19.02 51.57
C MET A 1 49.68 19.69 50.18
N ARG A 2 49.41 20.94 50.19
CA ARG A 2 50.25 22.03 49.70
C ARG A 2 50.49 21.96 48.17
N ILE A 3 50.25 22.89 47.37
CA ILE A 3 50.18 24.36 47.39
C ILE A 3 50.53 24.82 45.96
N LYS A 4 49.70 25.76 45.47
CA LYS A 4 50.05 27.02 44.79
C LYS A 4 50.40 26.98 43.29
N LYS A 5 49.57 27.69 42.48
CA LYS A 5 49.78 29.12 42.10
C LYS A 5 50.75 29.25 40.93
N LEU A 6 50.61 30.01 39.88
CA LEU A 6 50.23 31.42 39.65
C LEU A 6 50.09 31.59 38.13
N LEU A 7 49.06 32.18 37.57
CA LEU A 7 48.99 33.59 37.10
C LEU A 7 50.14 34.06 36.22
N THR A 8 49.79 34.57 35.04
CA THR A 8 50.04 35.97 34.57
C THR A 8 49.79 36.01 33.07
N THR A 9 48.73 36.58 32.54
CA THR A 9 48.49 38.00 32.11
C THR A 9 49.50 38.56 31.13
N MET A 10 49.06 39.06 29.98
CA MET A 10 49.28 40.38 29.37
C MET A 10 49.10 40.31 27.86
N VAL A 11 48.05 40.83 27.28
CA VAL A 11 47.69 42.22 26.96
C VAL A 11 48.58 42.88 25.87
N LEU A 12 47.84 43.47 24.99
CA LEU A 12 48.11 44.63 24.09
C LEU A 12 48.28 44.27 22.61
N SER A 13 47.32 44.51 21.81
CA SER A 13 46.77 45.74 21.22
C SER A 13 47.51 46.25 20.01
N VAL A 14 46.75 46.78 19.13
CA VAL A 14 46.91 47.91 18.24
C VAL A 14 46.83 47.59 16.77
N SER A 15 45.69 47.72 16.19
CA SER A 15 45.14 48.86 15.43
C SER A 15 45.77 49.18 14.08
N MET A 16 44.85 49.41 13.19
CA MET A 16 44.82 50.52 12.17
C MET A 16 45.14 50.07 10.76
N VAL A 17 44.31 50.25 9.85
CA VAL A 17 43.51 51.28 9.19
C VAL A 17 43.67 51.22 7.70
N MET A 18 42.52 51.19 7.05
CA MET A 18 42.16 51.77 5.75
C MET A 18 43.04 51.51 4.52
N ALA A 19 42.41 51.04 3.48
CA ALA A 19 42.18 51.83 2.29
C ALA A 19 41.09 51.24 1.39
N LEU A 20 40.12 52.07 1.09
CA LEU A 20 39.12 51.93 0.05
C LEU A 20 39.80 51.81 -1.31
N THR A 21 39.28 50.90 -2.15
CA THR A 21 38.99 51.30 -3.56
C THR A 21 37.90 50.39 -4.10
N ALA A 22 36.90 51.07 -4.59
CA ALA A 22 35.75 50.50 -5.30
C ALA A 22 36.14 49.94 -6.65
N CYS A 23 35.49 48.85 -7.06
CA CYS A 23 34.86 48.76 -8.38
C CYS A 23 34.08 47.47 -8.48
N GLY A 24 32.87 47.60 -8.86
CA GLY A 24 31.82 46.64 -8.88
C GLY A 24 31.98 45.50 -9.86
N SER A 25 31.37 44.43 -9.49
CA SER A 25 30.67 43.50 -10.38
C SER A 25 29.74 42.68 -9.48
N GLY A 26 28.45 42.83 -9.74
CA GLY A 26 27.41 42.12 -9.01
C GLY A 26 27.59 40.63 -9.12
N ALA A 27 28.09 40.03 -8.06
CA ALA A 27 27.89 38.63 -7.81
C ALA A 27 26.43 38.53 -7.25
N LYS A 28 25.51 38.09 -8.10
CA LYS A 28 24.28 37.51 -7.65
C LYS A 28 24.70 36.36 -6.72
N GLU A 29 24.52 36.54 -5.43
CA GLU A 29 24.36 35.40 -4.52
C GLU A 29 23.13 34.64 -5.01
N THR A 30 23.36 33.56 -5.75
CA THR A 30 22.38 32.53 -5.93
C THR A 30 22.28 31.85 -4.57
N ASP A 31 21.31 32.34 -3.79
CA ASP A 31 20.78 31.62 -2.65
C ASP A 31 20.15 30.32 -3.19
N SER A 32 20.98 29.29 -3.37
CA SER A 32 20.52 27.94 -3.60
C SER A 32 20.26 27.32 -2.23
N SER A 33 19.22 27.79 -1.56
CA SER A 33 18.53 26.96 -0.61
C SER A 33 17.95 25.81 -1.47
N ALA A 34 18.67 24.68 -1.53
CA ALA A 34 18.09 23.44 -1.96
C ALA A 34 16.91 23.20 -1.00
N GLU A 35 15.68 23.45 -1.46
CA GLU A 35 14.49 23.03 -0.73
C GLU A 35 14.67 21.53 -0.51
N GLU A 36 14.77 21.15 0.77
CA GLU A 36 14.83 19.74 1.16
C GLU A 36 13.54 19.10 0.64
N LYS A 37 13.64 18.25 -0.38
CA LYS A 37 12.48 17.60 -0.98
C LYS A 37 11.76 16.81 0.09
N LYS A 38 10.50 17.10 0.27
CA LYS A 38 9.65 16.31 1.17
C LYS A 38 9.53 14.90 0.60
N VAL A 39 9.60 13.89 1.46
CA VAL A 39 9.52 12.47 1.07
C VAL A 39 8.17 11.90 1.44
N LEU A 40 7.50 11.26 0.49
CA LEU A 40 6.33 10.39 0.72
C LEU A 40 6.84 8.96 0.91
N LYS A 41 6.91 8.52 2.17
CA LYS A 41 7.32 7.16 2.53
C LYS A 41 6.08 6.27 2.61
N VAL A 42 5.95 5.35 1.67
CA VAL A 42 4.79 4.46 1.56
C VAL A 42 5.16 3.05 1.98
N GLY A 43 4.31 2.43 2.81
CA GLY A 43 4.38 1.00 3.13
C GLY A 43 3.35 0.21 2.34
N MET A 44 3.77 -0.96 1.83
CA MET A 44 2.94 -1.97 1.18
C MET A 44 3.60 -3.34 1.24
N GLU A 45 2.84 -4.43 1.00
CA GLU A 45 3.36 -5.80 1.10
C GLU A 45 4.29 -6.18 -0.07
N CYS A 46 4.12 -5.58 -1.24
CA CYS A 46 4.83 -5.89 -2.48
C CYS A 46 4.62 -7.33 -2.96
N MET A 47 3.50 -7.97 -2.63
CA MET A 47 3.15 -9.34 -3.03
C MET A 47 1.65 -9.55 -3.28
N ASN A 48 0.89 -8.48 -3.39
CA ASN A 48 -0.56 -8.49 -3.51
C ASN A 48 -1.00 -7.93 -4.88
N ALA A 49 -0.78 -8.70 -5.95
CA ALA A 49 -1.25 -8.30 -7.29
C ALA A 49 -2.79 -8.29 -7.37
N PRO A 50 -3.39 -7.33 -8.07
CA PRO A 50 -2.80 -6.29 -8.93
C PRO A 50 -2.50 -4.98 -8.18
N TYR A 51 -2.73 -4.92 -6.86
CA TYR A 51 -2.49 -3.72 -6.06
C TYR A 51 -0.99 -3.39 -6.00
N ASN A 52 -0.17 -4.35 -5.60
CA ASN A 52 1.28 -4.18 -5.51
C ASN A 52 2.01 -5.53 -5.59
N TRP A 53 3.08 -5.63 -6.38
CA TRP A 53 3.91 -6.83 -6.51
C TRP A 53 5.37 -6.48 -6.72
N SER A 54 6.28 -7.36 -6.25
CA SER A 54 7.73 -7.25 -6.51
C SER A 54 8.08 -7.72 -7.91
N GLN A 55 9.08 -7.08 -8.52
CA GLN A 55 9.72 -7.49 -9.77
C GLN A 55 11.22 -7.17 -9.74
N THR A 56 11.98 -7.71 -10.69
CA THR A 56 13.45 -7.66 -10.69
C THR A 56 14.03 -6.40 -11.35
N ASP A 57 13.23 -5.65 -12.10
CA ASP A 57 13.67 -4.47 -12.85
C ASP A 57 12.67 -3.31 -12.76
N ASP A 58 13.00 -2.18 -13.35
CA ASP A 58 12.20 -0.95 -13.37
C ASP A 58 11.19 -0.89 -14.52
N SER A 59 10.94 -2.00 -15.20
CA SER A 59 10.00 -2.06 -16.33
C SER A 59 8.59 -1.61 -15.90
N ASN A 60 7.81 -1.11 -16.87
CA ASN A 60 6.46 -0.60 -16.66
C ASN A 60 6.36 0.53 -15.62
N GLY A 61 7.47 1.17 -15.28
CA GLY A 61 7.51 2.27 -14.32
C GLY A 61 7.51 1.81 -12.85
N ALA A 62 8.01 0.62 -12.58
CA ALA A 62 8.22 0.13 -11.22
C ALA A 62 9.15 1.05 -10.41
N VAL A 63 8.99 1.07 -9.10
CA VAL A 63 9.75 1.87 -8.16
C VAL A 63 10.67 0.97 -7.36
N LYS A 64 11.91 1.39 -7.14
CA LYS A 64 12.85 0.60 -6.32
C LYS A 64 12.36 0.51 -4.87
N ILE A 65 12.36 -0.70 -4.31
CA ILE A 65 12.02 -0.92 -2.90
C ILE A 65 13.19 -0.46 -2.04
N SER A 66 12.93 0.36 -1.02
CA SER A 66 13.95 0.85 -0.09
C SER A 66 14.68 -0.29 0.60
N GLY A 67 16.00 -0.26 0.53
CA GLY A 67 16.86 -1.28 1.15
C GLY A 67 16.89 -2.64 0.44
N SER A 68 16.32 -2.74 -0.78
CA SER A 68 16.29 -3.97 -1.59
C SER A 68 16.87 -3.72 -2.99
N ASP A 69 17.21 -4.81 -3.69
CA ASP A 69 17.53 -4.78 -5.12
C ASP A 69 16.28 -4.99 -6.00
N GLU A 70 15.15 -5.31 -5.41
CA GLU A 70 13.87 -5.48 -6.08
C GLU A 70 13.16 -4.14 -6.31
N TYR A 71 12.20 -4.19 -7.24
CA TYR A 71 11.30 -3.10 -7.57
C TYR A 71 9.86 -3.51 -7.26
N VAL A 72 8.98 -2.54 -7.07
CA VAL A 72 7.56 -2.77 -6.86
C VAL A 72 6.75 -2.05 -7.93
N ASN A 73 5.71 -2.70 -8.40
CA ASN A 73 4.73 -2.13 -9.34
C ASN A 73 3.32 -2.50 -8.91
N GLY A 74 2.32 -1.95 -9.57
CA GLY A 74 0.91 -2.20 -9.31
C GLY A 74 0.09 -0.94 -9.18
N TYR A 75 -1.20 -1.14 -8.94
CA TYR A 75 -2.17 -0.06 -8.81
C TYR A 75 -1.80 0.92 -7.68
N ASP A 76 -1.45 0.40 -6.50
CA ASP A 76 -1.04 1.21 -5.34
C ASP A 76 0.20 2.06 -5.64
N VAL A 77 1.15 1.49 -6.42
CA VAL A 77 2.35 2.22 -6.85
C VAL A 77 1.99 3.35 -7.80
N MET A 78 1.05 3.13 -8.72
CA MET A 78 0.58 4.17 -9.65
C MET A 78 -0.11 5.32 -8.89
N ILE A 79 -0.94 5.00 -7.89
CA ILE A 79 -1.57 5.97 -7.00
C ILE A 79 -0.52 6.72 -6.18
N ALA A 80 0.44 6.03 -5.57
CA ALA A 80 1.52 6.63 -4.78
C ALA A 80 2.37 7.61 -5.62
N LYS A 81 2.72 7.23 -6.85
CA LYS A 81 3.44 8.10 -7.79
C LYS A 81 2.65 9.36 -8.11
N LYS A 82 1.36 9.22 -8.43
CA LYS A 82 0.50 10.36 -8.75
C LYS A 82 0.40 11.33 -7.57
N ILE A 83 0.21 10.81 -6.35
CA ILE A 83 0.18 11.65 -5.13
C ILE A 83 1.53 12.37 -4.94
N ALA A 84 2.65 11.66 -5.07
CA ALA A 84 3.97 12.24 -4.90
C ALA A 84 4.26 13.32 -5.94
N GLU A 85 4.05 13.05 -7.22
CA GLU A 85 4.31 13.95 -8.33
C GLU A 85 3.49 15.25 -8.24
N GLU A 86 2.18 15.13 -7.98
CA GLU A 86 1.27 16.29 -7.93
C GLU A 86 1.48 17.20 -6.71
N ASN A 87 2.14 16.67 -5.67
CA ASN A 87 2.37 17.41 -4.42
C ASN A 87 3.86 17.71 -4.15
N GLY A 88 4.75 17.39 -5.11
CA GLY A 88 6.18 17.71 -5.03
C GLY A 88 6.95 16.89 -4.01
N TYR A 89 6.51 15.66 -3.73
CA TYR A 89 7.22 14.71 -2.90
C TYR A 89 8.18 13.86 -3.73
N GLU A 90 9.26 13.40 -3.10
CA GLU A 90 10.03 12.25 -3.56
C GLU A 90 9.36 10.99 -3.00
N LEU A 91 9.16 9.96 -3.84
CA LEU A 91 8.51 8.72 -3.43
C LEU A 91 9.54 7.71 -2.95
N GLU A 92 9.32 7.18 -1.77
CA GLU A 92 10.07 6.07 -1.18
C GLU A 92 9.08 4.96 -0.81
N ILE A 93 9.33 3.71 -1.24
CA ILE A 93 8.45 2.57 -0.94
C ILE A 93 9.20 1.55 -0.09
N SER A 94 8.58 1.13 1.02
CA SER A 94 9.07 0.12 1.94
C SER A 94 8.19 -1.12 1.88
N LYS A 95 8.83 -2.30 1.71
CA LYS A 95 8.17 -3.59 1.82
C LYS A 95 7.94 -3.93 3.28
N ILE A 96 6.70 -4.11 3.68
CA ILE A 96 6.28 -4.37 5.06
C ILE A 96 5.14 -5.38 5.02
N GLU A 97 5.25 -6.44 5.83
CA GLU A 97 4.17 -7.42 6.00
C GLU A 97 2.86 -6.74 6.45
N TRP A 98 1.72 -7.30 6.03
CA TRP A 98 0.39 -6.73 6.27
C TRP A 98 0.16 -6.29 7.73
N ASP A 99 0.41 -7.18 8.67
CA ASP A 99 0.18 -6.94 10.10
C ASP A 99 1.08 -5.84 10.69
N GLY A 100 2.17 -5.52 10.00
CA GLY A 100 3.14 -4.49 10.41
C GLY A 100 2.80 -3.07 9.94
N LEU A 101 1.93 -2.91 8.94
CA LEU A 101 1.70 -1.63 8.26
C LEU A 101 1.18 -0.52 9.20
N ILE A 102 0.15 -0.81 10.00
CA ILE A 102 -0.44 0.17 10.93
C ILE A 102 0.58 0.60 11.98
N MET A 103 1.35 -0.35 12.53
CA MET A 103 2.41 -0.03 13.48
C MET A 103 3.52 0.82 12.84
N ALA A 104 3.88 0.55 11.61
CA ALA A 104 4.91 1.30 10.89
C ALA A 104 4.50 2.76 10.66
N VAL A 105 3.24 3.03 10.28
CA VAL A 105 2.76 4.40 10.11
C VAL A 105 2.59 5.13 11.43
N GLN A 106 2.18 4.45 12.49
CA GLN A 106 2.06 5.04 13.83
C GLN A 106 3.42 5.44 14.42
N SER A 107 4.48 4.67 14.12
CA SER A 107 5.85 4.91 14.60
C SER A 107 6.69 5.83 13.70
N ASP A 108 6.09 6.43 12.67
CA ASP A 108 6.75 7.31 11.70
C ASP A 108 7.86 6.62 10.85
N ASN A 109 7.90 5.30 10.81
CA ASN A 109 8.78 4.57 9.88
C ASN A 109 8.36 4.78 8.42
N ILE A 110 7.05 4.89 8.20
CA ILE A 110 6.42 5.34 6.96
C ILE A 110 5.44 6.46 7.29
N ASN A 111 5.02 7.27 6.30
CA ASN A 111 4.03 8.31 6.53
C ASN A 111 2.70 8.08 5.80
N ALA A 112 2.62 7.04 4.97
CA ALA A 112 1.39 6.58 4.36
C ALA A 112 1.40 5.05 4.18
N ILE A 113 0.22 4.43 4.25
CA ILE A 113 -0.04 3.06 3.81
C ILE A 113 -0.87 3.15 2.53
N ILE A 114 -0.36 2.60 1.43
CA ILE A 114 -1.10 2.46 0.16
C ILE A 114 -0.93 0.98 -0.24
N ALA A 115 -1.89 0.15 0.18
CA ALA A 115 -1.73 -1.31 0.18
C ALA A 115 -3.08 -2.05 0.02
N GLY A 116 -4.02 -1.52 -0.76
CA GLY A 116 -5.35 -2.12 -0.87
C GLY A 116 -6.12 -2.12 0.46
N MET A 117 -5.87 -1.15 1.36
CA MET A 117 -6.41 -1.19 2.71
C MET A 117 -7.81 -0.61 2.80
N SER A 118 -8.79 -1.41 3.25
CA SER A 118 -10.17 -0.98 3.54
C SER A 118 -10.20 0.01 4.71
N ALA A 119 -10.98 1.09 4.57
CA ALA A 119 -11.13 2.14 5.57
C ALA A 119 -12.20 1.78 6.63
N THR A 120 -12.03 0.64 7.32
CA THR A 120 -12.98 0.17 8.35
C THR A 120 -13.02 1.08 9.56
N ASP A 121 -14.14 1.06 10.30
CA ASP A 121 -14.29 1.87 11.52
C ASP A 121 -13.27 1.45 12.60
N GLU A 122 -12.95 0.17 12.71
CA GLU A 122 -11.91 -0.32 13.61
C GLU A 122 -10.54 0.29 13.28
N ARG A 123 -10.14 0.28 12.00
CA ARG A 123 -8.87 0.87 11.57
C ARG A 123 -8.84 2.38 11.75
N LYS A 124 -9.98 3.06 11.56
CA LYS A 124 -10.13 4.50 11.83
C LYS A 124 -9.90 4.88 13.30
N GLU A 125 -9.96 3.95 14.23
CA GLU A 125 -9.54 4.22 15.62
C GLU A 125 -8.02 4.47 15.72
N SER A 126 -7.23 3.84 14.86
CA SER A 126 -5.77 3.81 14.90
C SER A 126 -5.08 4.73 13.90
N VAL A 127 -5.69 5.02 12.76
CA VAL A 127 -5.16 5.82 11.64
C VAL A 127 -6.24 6.73 11.07
N ASP A 128 -5.85 7.76 10.30
CA ASP A 128 -6.76 8.56 9.49
C ASP A 128 -6.72 8.06 8.04
N PHE A 129 -7.86 8.13 7.35
CA PHE A 129 -7.99 7.70 5.96
C PHE A 129 -8.30 8.86 5.02
N SER A 130 -7.73 8.80 3.82
CA SER A 130 -8.07 9.69 2.73
C SER A 130 -9.45 9.39 2.13
N SER A 131 -9.87 10.20 1.15
CA SER A 131 -10.88 9.78 0.17
C SER A 131 -10.47 8.46 -0.47
N ASN A 132 -11.44 7.61 -0.82
CA ASN A 132 -11.16 6.31 -1.43
C ASN A 132 -10.49 6.46 -2.80
N TYR A 133 -9.54 5.57 -3.09
CA TYR A 133 -8.94 5.47 -4.41
C TYR A 133 -9.46 4.28 -5.22
N TYR A 134 -10.14 3.33 -4.57
CA TYR A 134 -10.81 2.20 -5.22
C TYR A 134 -12.02 1.74 -4.40
N GLU A 135 -12.95 1.04 -5.06
CA GLU A 135 -14.04 0.32 -4.41
C GLU A 135 -13.96 -1.15 -4.83
N ALA A 136 -13.73 -2.03 -3.86
CA ALA A 136 -13.55 -3.45 -4.09
C ALA A 136 -14.75 -4.25 -3.57
N THR A 137 -15.21 -5.23 -4.34
CA THR A 137 -16.20 -6.20 -3.91
C THR A 137 -15.53 -7.51 -3.52
N HIS A 138 -16.06 -8.18 -2.50
CA HIS A 138 -15.60 -9.50 -2.11
C HIS A 138 -16.18 -10.57 -3.04
N VAL A 139 -15.31 -11.44 -3.51
CA VAL A 139 -15.63 -12.56 -4.38
C VAL A 139 -14.93 -13.84 -3.88
N VAL A 140 -15.20 -14.94 -4.53
CA VAL A 140 -14.61 -16.23 -4.20
C VAL A 140 -13.71 -16.69 -5.33
N ILE A 141 -12.52 -17.21 -4.99
CA ILE A 141 -11.71 -18.04 -5.88
C ILE A 141 -11.87 -19.50 -5.50
N VAL A 142 -11.92 -20.37 -6.51
CA VAL A 142 -12.16 -21.80 -6.38
C VAL A 142 -11.46 -22.54 -7.51
N ARG A 143 -11.11 -23.81 -7.33
CA ARG A 143 -10.68 -24.65 -8.45
C ARG A 143 -11.85 -24.90 -9.39
N SER A 144 -11.59 -24.92 -10.69
CA SER A 144 -12.60 -25.13 -11.72
C SER A 144 -13.29 -26.50 -11.63
N ASP A 145 -12.62 -27.51 -11.06
CA ASP A 145 -13.12 -28.88 -10.85
C ASP A 145 -13.71 -29.12 -9.45
N ASN A 146 -13.74 -28.09 -8.59
CA ASN A 146 -14.31 -28.17 -7.24
C ASN A 146 -15.84 -28.25 -7.29
N ALA A 147 -16.46 -28.94 -6.31
CA ALA A 147 -17.90 -29.09 -6.20
C ALA A 147 -18.67 -27.76 -6.11
N PHE A 148 -18.03 -26.70 -5.63
CA PHE A 148 -18.61 -25.37 -5.47
C PHE A 148 -18.37 -24.43 -6.66
N ALA A 149 -17.68 -24.87 -7.72
CA ALA A 149 -17.27 -24.02 -8.84
C ALA A 149 -18.43 -23.35 -9.61
N ASP A 150 -19.63 -23.85 -9.53
CA ASP A 150 -20.82 -23.32 -10.19
C ASP A 150 -21.79 -22.59 -9.27
N ALA A 151 -21.37 -22.29 -8.02
CA ALA A 151 -22.15 -21.52 -7.07
C ALA A 151 -22.57 -20.15 -7.67
N LYS A 152 -23.79 -19.71 -7.34
CA LYS A 152 -24.39 -18.43 -7.77
C LYS A 152 -24.79 -17.56 -6.61
N THR A 153 -24.90 -18.15 -5.44
CA THR A 153 -25.28 -17.51 -4.20
C THR A 153 -24.39 -17.97 -3.06
N LEU A 154 -24.35 -17.22 -1.95
CA LEU A 154 -23.66 -17.68 -0.74
C LEU A 154 -24.23 -18.99 -0.18
N ASP A 155 -25.51 -19.23 -0.33
CA ASP A 155 -26.16 -20.47 0.11
C ASP A 155 -25.63 -21.70 -0.63
N ASP A 156 -25.19 -21.54 -1.89
CA ASP A 156 -24.62 -22.62 -2.68
C ASP A 156 -23.21 -23.05 -2.17
N LEU A 157 -22.59 -22.23 -1.33
CA LEU A 157 -21.29 -22.53 -0.69
C LEU A 157 -21.46 -23.22 0.68
N ALA A 158 -22.70 -23.53 1.10
CA ALA A 158 -22.93 -24.11 2.43
C ALA A 158 -22.10 -25.37 2.68
N GLY A 159 -21.37 -25.39 3.81
CA GLY A 159 -20.52 -26.51 4.22
C GLY A 159 -19.16 -26.61 3.52
N CYS A 160 -18.77 -25.62 2.71
CA CYS A 160 -17.42 -25.56 2.14
C CYS A 160 -16.36 -25.28 3.23
N SER A 161 -15.12 -25.71 2.97
CA SER A 161 -13.96 -25.19 3.69
C SER A 161 -13.53 -23.86 3.08
N ALA A 162 -13.29 -22.84 3.92
CA ALA A 162 -12.95 -21.49 3.47
C ALA A 162 -11.84 -20.86 4.31
N THR A 163 -11.02 -20.04 3.67
CA THR A 163 -10.03 -19.17 4.34
C THR A 163 -9.79 -17.89 3.56
N SER A 164 -9.02 -16.98 4.16
CA SER A 164 -8.51 -15.76 3.54
C SER A 164 -7.22 -15.31 4.24
N GLN A 165 -6.72 -14.13 3.88
CA GLN A 165 -5.56 -13.53 4.52
C GLN A 165 -5.90 -13.04 5.92
N GLN A 166 -4.98 -13.24 6.86
CA GLN A 166 -5.08 -12.80 8.25
C GLN A 166 -5.24 -11.27 8.34
N GLY A 167 -6.06 -10.82 9.31
CA GLY A 167 -6.25 -9.38 9.58
C GLY A 167 -6.96 -8.62 8.46
N THR A 168 -7.68 -9.34 7.57
CA THR A 168 -8.48 -8.74 6.51
C THR A 168 -9.98 -8.88 6.78
N THR A 169 -10.77 -7.96 6.20
CA THR A 169 -12.23 -8.00 6.30
C THR A 169 -12.82 -9.26 5.66
N MET A 170 -12.14 -9.85 4.67
CA MET A 170 -12.52 -11.10 4.05
C MET A 170 -12.53 -12.25 5.07
N TYR A 171 -11.45 -12.35 5.87
CA TYR A 171 -11.35 -13.38 6.90
C TYR A 171 -12.22 -13.09 8.12
N ASP A 172 -12.23 -11.83 8.60
CA ASP A 172 -12.84 -11.48 9.88
C ASP A 172 -14.38 -11.34 9.80
N SER A 173 -14.92 -11.05 8.61
CA SER A 173 -16.35 -10.74 8.44
C SER A 173 -17.05 -11.56 7.34
N SER A 174 -16.41 -11.74 6.16
CA SER A 174 -17.13 -12.33 5.02
C SER A 174 -17.23 -13.84 5.11
N ILE A 175 -16.21 -14.56 5.58
CA ILE A 175 -16.27 -16.02 5.73
C ILE A 175 -17.46 -16.45 6.59
N ASP A 176 -17.72 -15.72 7.68
CA ASP A 176 -18.75 -16.06 8.65
C ASP A 176 -20.19 -15.91 8.10
N GLN A 177 -20.34 -15.32 6.92
CA GLN A 177 -21.62 -15.23 6.20
C GLN A 177 -21.97 -16.53 5.45
N ILE A 178 -21.01 -17.42 5.21
CA ILE A 178 -21.23 -18.68 4.53
C ILE A 178 -21.85 -19.67 5.55
N LYS A 179 -23.00 -20.21 5.22
CA LYS A 179 -23.72 -21.14 6.08
C LYS A 179 -22.92 -22.43 6.31
N ASP A 180 -22.83 -22.85 7.58
CA ASP A 180 -22.17 -24.10 7.99
C ASP A 180 -20.70 -24.22 7.45
N VAL A 181 -20.01 -23.09 7.26
CA VAL A 181 -18.63 -23.04 6.75
C VAL A 181 -17.65 -23.75 7.68
N ASP A 182 -16.71 -24.53 7.11
CA ASP A 182 -15.50 -24.97 7.79
C ASP A 182 -14.41 -23.89 7.64
N LYS A 183 -14.42 -22.93 8.58
CA LYS A 183 -13.46 -21.82 8.58
C LYS A 183 -12.10 -22.29 9.01
N LEU A 184 -11.18 -22.40 8.06
CA LEU A 184 -9.78 -22.78 8.29
C LEU A 184 -8.96 -21.62 8.85
N GLU A 185 -7.75 -21.92 9.35
CA GLU A 185 -6.82 -20.89 9.81
C GLU A 185 -6.51 -19.89 8.71
N ALA A 186 -6.42 -18.60 9.09
CA ALA A 186 -6.02 -17.53 8.20
C ALA A 186 -4.61 -17.72 7.64
N LEU A 187 -4.37 -17.26 6.44
CA LEU A 187 -3.08 -17.36 5.79
C LEU A 187 -2.33 -16.01 5.85
N PRO A 188 -0.99 -16.01 5.82
CA PRO A 188 -0.23 -14.78 6.02
C PRO A 188 -0.37 -13.80 4.84
N ASP A 189 -0.57 -14.31 3.62
CA ASP A 189 -0.55 -13.53 2.39
C ASP A 189 -1.44 -14.15 1.29
N ILE A 190 -1.70 -13.36 0.24
CA ILE A 190 -2.52 -13.78 -0.91
C ILE A 190 -1.86 -14.90 -1.74
N PRO A 191 -0.55 -14.90 -2.03
CA PRO A 191 0.08 -16.03 -2.68
C PRO A 191 -0.16 -17.38 -1.97
N SER A 192 -0.04 -17.40 -0.64
CA SER A 192 -0.34 -18.60 0.18
C SER A 192 -1.79 -19.03 0.05
N LEU A 193 -2.74 -18.08 -0.04
CA LEU A 193 -4.15 -18.36 -0.27
C LEU A 193 -4.39 -19.00 -1.64
N ILE A 194 -3.79 -18.44 -2.69
CA ILE A 194 -3.89 -18.96 -4.06
C ILE A 194 -3.38 -20.40 -4.11
N VAL A 195 -2.20 -20.67 -3.53
CA VAL A 195 -1.64 -22.03 -3.43
C VAL A 195 -2.54 -22.98 -2.65
N ALA A 196 -3.17 -22.51 -1.57
CA ALA A 196 -4.07 -23.35 -0.77
C ALA A 196 -5.32 -23.76 -1.55
N VAL A 197 -5.90 -22.84 -2.34
CA VAL A 197 -7.05 -23.15 -3.21
C VAL A 197 -6.63 -24.04 -4.37
N ASP A 198 -5.55 -23.69 -5.07
CA ASP A 198 -5.06 -24.42 -6.24
C ASP A 198 -4.69 -25.86 -5.92
N SER A 199 -4.06 -26.10 -4.76
CA SER A 199 -3.74 -27.47 -4.29
C SER A 199 -4.94 -28.26 -3.77
N GLY A 200 -6.13 -27.64 -3.66
CA GLY A 200 -7.33 -28.26 -3.10
C GLY A 200 -7.26 -28.48 -1.57
N ARG A 201 -6.35 -27.79 -0.88
CA ARG A 201 -6.26 -27.80 0.60
C ARG A 201 -7.44 -27.08 1.24
N VAL A 202 -8.02 -26.14 0.56
CA VAL A 202 -9.23 -25.40 0.89
C VAL A 202 -10.15 -25.36 -0.33
N ASP A 203 -11.45 -25.45 -0.13
CA ASP A 203 -12.41 -25.41 -1.23
C ASP A 203 -12.45 -24.02 -1.87
N VAL A 204 -12.57 -22.98 -1.04
CA VAL A 204 -12.74 -21.61 -1.50
C VAL A 204 -11.85 -20.62 -0.74
N GLY A 205 -11.31 -19.66 -1.48
CA GLY A 205 -10.62 -18.50 -0.93
C GLY A 205 -11.46 -17.24 -1.14
N ILE A 206 -11.59 -16.39 -0.10
CA ILE A 206 -12.29 -15.10 -0.24
C ILE A 206 -11.25 -14.01 -0.48
N VAL A 207 -11.46 -13.24 -1.53
CA VAL A 207 -10.57 -12.14 -1.97
C VAL A 207 -11.39 -10.98 -2.53
N GLU A 208 -10.75 -9.87 -2.79
CA GLU A 208 -11.35 -8.80 -3.57
C GLU A 208 -11.33 -9.12 -5.07
N LYS A 209 -12.32 -8.63 -5.81
CA LYS A 209 -12.47 -8.90 -7.24
C LYS A 209 -11.20 -8.64 -8.07
N PRO A 210 -10.44 -7.53 -7.91
CA PRO A 210 -9.20 -7.34 -8.66
C PRO A 210 -8.17 -8.43 -8.41
N MET A 211 -8.03 -8.89 -7.15
CA MET A 211 -7.12 -9.99 -6.79
C MET A 211 -7.54 -11.31 -7.44
N ALA A 212 -8.86 -11.61 -7.47
CA ALA A 212 -9.37 -12.79 -8.15
C ALA A 212 -9.08 -12.74 -9.64
N LEU A 213 -9.29 -11.59 -10.30
CA LEU A 213 -8.97 -11.41 -11.74
C LEU A 213 -7.48 -11.62 -12.01
N ALA A 214 -6.61 -11.10 -11.12
CA ALA A 214 -5.18 -11.30 -11.21
C ALA A 214 -4.80 -12.78 -11.05
N ALA A 215 -5.38 -13.46 -10.05
CA ALA A 215 -5.13 -14.86 -9.78
C ALA A 215 -5.54 -15.79 -10.93
N ILE A 216 -6.75 -15.62 -11.50
CA ILE A 216 -7.21 -16.46 -12.60
C ILE A 216 -6.49 -16.19 -13.92
N ALA A 217 -5.95 -14.99 -14.11
CA ALA A 217 -5.15 -14.67 -15.30
C ALA A 217 -3.84 -15.47 -15.37
N THR A 218 -3.31 -15.86 -14.20
CA THR A 218 -2.03 -16.57 -14.06
C THR A 218 -2.19 -18.05 -13.66
N ASN A 219 -3.37 -18.45 -13.17
CA ASN A 219 -3.68 -19.81 -12.73
C ASN A 219 -4.93 -20.32 -13.46
N PRO A 220 -4.79 -21.01 -14.62
CA PRO A 220 -5.93 -21.40 -15.46
C PRO A 220 -6.86 -22.44 -14.83
N ASP A 221 -6.40 -23.14 -13.80
CA ASP A 221 -7.22 -24.11 -13.05
C ASP A 221 -8.12 -23.44 -12.02
N LEU A 222 -7.92 -22.16 -11.76
CA LEU A 222 -8.75 -21.36 -10.86
C LEU A 222 -9.91 -20.66 -11.61
N LYS A 223 -10.98 -20.44 -10.88
CA LYS A 223 -12.18 -19.73 -11.34
C LYS A 223 -12.60 -18.74 -10.26
N MET A 224 -13.06 -17.57 -10.69
CA MET A 224 -13.73 -16.62 -9.81
C MET A 224 -15.23 -16.88 -9.85
N ILE A 225 -15.87 -16.86 -8.68
CA ILE A 225 -17.31 -16.87 -8.52
C ILE A 225 -17.76 -15.44 -8.26
N GLU A 226 -18.57 -14.91 -9.19
CA GLU A 226 -19.36 -13.70 -8.97
C GLU A 226 -20.80 -14.13 -8.65
N PHE A 227 -21.31 -13.66 -7.53
CA PHE A 227 -22.67 -13.96 -7.10
C PHE A 227 -23.68 -13.15 -7.90
N GLU A 228 -24.91 -13.64 -7.97
CA GLU A 228 -26.04 -12.90 -8.47
C GLU A 228 -26.29 -11.64 -7.60
N ASP A 229 -26.87 -10.60 -8.20
CA ASP A 229 -27.14 -9.33 -7.51
C ASP A 229 -27.87 -9.53 -6.18
N GLY A 230 -27.26 -9.02 -5.09
CA GLY A 230 -27.79 -9.14 -3.74
C GLY A 230 -27.74 -10.56 -3.16
N LYS A 231 -26.99 -11.49 -3.75
CA LYS A 231 -26.80 -12.87 -3.28
C LYS A 231 -25.38 -13.20 -2.82
N GLY A 232 -24.49 -12.24 -2.90
CA GLY A 232 -23.13 -12.32 -2.42
C GLY A 232 -22.97 -11.85 -0.98
N PHE A 233 -21.73 -11.51 -0.63
CA PHE A 233 -21.42 -10.99 0.69
C PHE A 233 -22.13 -9.65 0.95
N ASP A 234 -22.71 -9.54 2.13
CA ASP A 234 -23.26 -8.27 2.65
C ASP A 234 -22.13 -7.55 3.40
N VAL A 235 -21.61 -6.48 2.81
CA VAL A 235 -20.48 -5.74 3.34
C VAL A 235 -20.77 -4.24 3.34
N ASP A 236 -20.37 -3.58 4.42
CA ASP A 236 -20.52 -2.14 4.57
C ASP A 236 -19.61 -1.37 3.60
N GLU A 237 -19.99 -0.13 3.26
CA GLU A 237 -19.20 0.77 2.42
C GLU A 237 -17.77 0.94 2.94
N GLY A 238 -17.56 0.99 4.26
CA GLY A 238 -16.23 1.08 4.87
C GLY A 238 -15.35 -0.14 4.59
N ILE A 239 -15.94 -1.30 4.32
CA ILE A 239 -15.21 -2.54 3.96
C ILE A 239 -14.80 -2.52 2.49
N THR A 240 -15.67 -1.98 1.62
CA THR A 240 -15.41 -1.93 0.17
C THR A 240 -14.54 -0.73 -0.23
N SER A 241 -14.48 0.32 0.59
CA SER A 241 -13.72 1.53 0.33
C SER A 241 -12.23 1.35 0.63
N ILE A 242 -11.42 1.33 -0.42
CA ILE A 242 -9.96 1.25 -0.32
C ILE A 242 -9.38 2.67 -0.31
N ALA A 243 -8.61 3.00 0.73
CA ALA A 243 -8.10 4.35 0.96
C ALA A 243 -6.65 4.37 1.46
N VAL A 244 -6.00 5.53 1.33
CA VAL A 244 -4.67 5.75 1.90
C VAL A 244 -4.79 5.97 3.40
N ALA A 245 -4.07 5.17 4.19
CA ALA A 245 -4.02 5.38 5.63
C ALA A 245 -2.78 6.19 6.02
N VAL A 246 -2.96 7.15 6.94
CA VAL A 246 -1.90 7.99 7.48
C VAL A 246 -1.95 7.97 9.00
N LYS A 247 -0.85 8.32 9.66
CA LYS A 247 -0.84 8.50 11.12
C LYS A 247 -1.90 9.51 11.54
N LYS A 248 -2.61 9.23 12.62
CA LYS A 248 -3.61 10.15 13.18
C LYS A 248 -3.06 11.55 13.37
N GLY A 249 -3.80 12.53 12.81
CA GLY A 249 -3.46 13.95 12.87
C GLY A 249 -2.38 14.39 11.87
N ASN A 250 -1.88 13.51 10.99
CA ASN A 250 -0.97 13.91 9.91
C ASN A 250 -1.75 14.56 8.75
N SER A 251 -2.20 15.81 8.99
CA SER A 251 -3.01 16.56 8.04
C SER A 251 -2.28 16.90 6.74
N ASP A 252 -0.96 17.06 6.77
CA ASP A 252 -0.18 17.44 5.58
C ASP A 252 -0.22 16.35 4.52
N ILE A 253 0.07 15.10 4.90
CA ILE A 253 0.02 13.95 3.99
C ILE A 253 -1.43 13.65 3.61
N LEU A 254 -2.36 13.68 4.57
CA LEU A 254 -3.77 13.43 4.30
C LEU A 254 -4.35 14.42 3.27
N ASN A 255 -4.05 15.71 3.40
CA ASN A 255 -4.50 16.74 2.46
C ASN A 255 -3.86 16.56 1.06
N ALA A 256 -2.59 16.14 1.00
CA ALA A 256 -1.93 15.84 -0.27
C ALA A 256 -2.60 14.66 -0.98
N CYS A 257 -2.92 13.58 -0.24
CA CYS A 257 -3.65 12.43 -0.76
C CYS A 257 -5.04 12.86 -1.27
N ASN A 258 -5.83 13.54 -0.45
CA ASN A 258 -7.18 13.96 -0.82
C ASN A 258 -7.18 14.87 -2.04
N LYS A 259 -6.28 15.86 -2.10
CA LYS A 259 -6.17 16.77 -3.25
C LYS A 259 -6.00 16.01 -4.56
N THR A 260 -5.16 14.99 -4.59
CA THR A 260 -4.94 14.17 -5.80
C THR A 260 -6.12 13.24 -6.06
N LEU A 261 -6.60 12.52 -5.04
CA LEU A 261 -7.63 11.49 -5.20
C LEU A 261 -9.02 12.06 -5.53
N ASP A 262 -9.36 13.24 -4.99
CA ASP A 262 -10.62 13.93 -5.28
C ASP A 262 -10.64 14.55 -6.69
N ALA A 263 -9.47 14.82 -7.27
CA ALA A 263 -9.35 15.30 -8.64
C ALA A 263 -9.44 14.17 -9.68
N MET A 264 -9.25 12.91 -9.28
CA MET A 264 -9.34 11.75 -10.18
C MET A 264 -10.79 11.33 -10.38
N THR A 265 -11.16 11.10 -11.64
CA THR A 265 -12.47 10.50 -11.96
C THR A 265 -12.48 9.00 -11.66
N LYS A 266 -13.68 8.42 -11.58
CA LYS A 266 -13.81 6.96 -11.43
C LYS A 266 -13.18 6.22 -12.60
N GLU A 267 -13.39 6.72 -13.83
CA GLU A 267 -12.84 6.15 -15.05
C GLU A 267 -11.31 6.12 -15.02
N GLU A 268 -10.66 7.21 -14.57
CA GLU A 268 -9.19 7.25 -14.44
C GLU A 268 -8.68 6.22 -13.42
N LYS A 269 -9.40 6.03 -12.32
CA LYS A 269 -9.06 5.02 -11.29
C LYS A 269 -9.23 3.60 -11.84
N ASP A 270 -10.32 3.34 -12.57
CA ASP A 270 -10.58 2.05 -13.20
C ASP A 270 -9.53 1.72 -14.28
N GLU A 271 -9.16 2.68 -15.14
CA GLU A 271 -8.11 2.52 -16.15
C GLU A 271 -6.75 2.16 -15.55
N LEU A 272 -6.39 2.75 -14.41
CA LEU A 272 -5.16 2.40 -13.71
C LEU A 272 -5.20 0.97 -13.16
N MET A 273 -6.35 0.51 -12.65
CA MET A 273 -6.52 -0.85 -12.18
C MET A 273 -6.45 -1.86 -13.34
N GLU A 274 -7.14 -1.59 -14.45
CA GLU A 274 -7.05 -2.41 -15.66
C GLU A 274 -5.62 -2.50 -16.19
N LYS A 275 -4.90 -1.37 -16.17
CA LYS A 275 -3.49 -1.35 -16.53
C LYS A 275 -2.66 -2.22 -15.59
N ALA A 276 -2.86 -2.13 -14.27
CA ALA A 276 -2.14 -2.95 -13.31
C ALA A 276 -2.35 -4.44 -13.57
N ILE A 277 -3.60 -4.87 -13.78
CA ILE A 277 -3.94 -6.26 -14.13
C ILE A 277 -3.23 -6.69 -15.43
N SER A 278 -3.14 -5.81 -16.43
CA SER A 278 -2.57 -6.15 -17.74
C SER A 278 -1.05 -6.30 -17.75
N ILE A 279 -0.34 -5.65 -16.81
CA ILE A 279 1.13 -5.62 -16.75
C ILE A 279 1.72 -6.48 -15.63
N GLN A 280 0.88 -7.12 -14.81
CA GLN A 280 1.39 -7.99 -13.76
C GLN A 280 2.22 -9.14 -14.36
N PRO A 281 3.27 -9.63 -13.67
CA PRO A 281 4.05 -10.76 -14.13
C PRO A 281 3.15 -12.00 -14.26
N ALA A 282 3.34 -12.78 -15.32
CA ALA A 282 2.83 -14.13 -15.33
C ALA A 282 3.51 -14.91 -14.18
N THR A 283 2.76 -15.68 -13.42
CA THR A 283 3.39 -16.61 -12.48
C THR A 283 4.16 -17.63 -13.33
N ASP A 284 5.50 -17.63 -13.19
CA ASP A 284 6.31 -18.71 -13.78
C ASP A 284 5.85 -20.01 -13.11
N SER A 285 5.06 -20.79 -13.86
CA SER A 285 4.76 -22.18 -13.48
C SER A 285 6.03 -22.99 -13.74
N GLU A 286 6.87 -23.12 -12.70
CA GLU A 286 7.92 -24.15 -12.68
C GLU A 286 7.32 -25.56 -12.49
#